data_d23b6d1cfe1a2a2d5725f5a0300ac70c
#
_entry.id   d23b6d1cfe1a2a2d5725f5a0300ac70c
#
_cell.length_a   1.000
_cell.length_b   1.000
_cell.length_c   1.000
_cell.angle_alpha   90.00
_cell.angle_beta   90.00
_cell.angle_gamma   90.00
#
_symmetry.space_group_name_H-M   'P 1'
#
loop_
_entity.id
_entity.type
_entity.pdbx_description
1 polymer ?
#
loop_
_entity_poly.entity_id
_entity_poly.type
_entity_poly.pdbx_seq_one_letter_code
_entity_poly.pdbx_strand_id
1 'polypeptide(L)'
;MHAPFVSATRLPIGSDADLAWVRQQVRQAAAALGFGLVQQTKLVTAVSELARNTLVHGGGGHMEMTPLAEGNRVGLRLSFVDRGPGIRDLELAMTDGYTTGGGLGKGLSGSQRLVAEFAIDSRPGEGTTVTIADWVSGVPSPRTGAS
;
A
#
# COMPACT_ATOMS: atom_id res chain seq x y z
N MET A 1 3.11 9.75 25.40
CA MET A 1 3.39 9.66 24.81
C MET A 1 3.23 9.60 23.60
N HIS A 2 3.01 9.45 23.19
CA HIS A 2 2.95 9.61 22.32
C HIS A 2 3.07 9.70 21.06
N ALA A 3 2.61 9.71 20.83
CA ALA A 3 2.52 10.36 19.54
C ALA A 3 3.62 9.95 18.58
N PRO A 4 4.77 9.68 19.03
CA PRO A 4 5.86 9.32 18.11
C PRO A 4 5.56 8.11 17.25
N PHE A 5 4.64 7.27 17.68
CA PHE A 5 4.39 6.07 16.89
C PHE A 5 3.47 6.30 15.71
N VAL A 6 3.01 7.51 15.49
CA VAL A 6 2.22 7.81 14.32
C VAL A 6 3.02 8.57 13.26
N SER A 7 4.32 8.64 13.43
CA SER A 7 5.16 9.29 12.44
C SER A 7 5.27 8.44 11.19
N ALA A 8 5.16 9.09 10.03
CA ALA A 8 5.35 8.41 8.77
C ALA A 8 6.82 8.13 8.52
N THR A 9 7.10 6.97 7.95
CA THR A 9 8.44 6.62 7.47
C THR A 9 8.41 6.72 5.96
N ARG A 10 9.36 7.46 5.39
CA ARG A 10 9.43 7.64 3.94
C ARG A 10 10.56 6.78 3.38
N LEU A 11 10.25 5.99 2.36
CA LEU A 11 11.21 5.12 1.70
C LEU A 11 11.25 5.45 0.21
N PRO A 12 12.44 5.61 -0.38
CA PRO A 12 12.53 5.94 -1.79
C PRO A 12 12.17 4.75 -2.67
N ILE A 13 11.65 5.03 -3.85
CA ILE A 13 11.38 4.04 -4.89
C ILE A 13 12.02 4.56 -6.18
N GLY A 14 13.28 4.22 -6.38
CA GLY A 14 14.02 4.68 -7.53
C GLY A 14 14.80 3.57 -8.23
N SER A 15 14.71 2.34 -7.72
CA SER A 15 15.47 1.23 -8.30
C SER A 15 14.81 -0.09 -7.90
N ASP A 16 15.22 -1.17 -8.57
CA ASP A 16 14.75 -2.51 -8.20
C ASP A 16 15.16 -2.87 -6.78
N ALA A 17 16.32 -2.41 -6.33
CA ALA A 17 16.75 -2.66 -4.96
C ALA A 17 15.79 -2.01 -3.97
N ASP A 18 15.29 -0.83 -4.30
CA ASP A 18 14.31 -0.15 -3.45
C ASP A 18 13.01 -0.93 -3.37
N LEU A 19 12.60 -1.60 -4.44
CA LEU A 19 11.38 -2.41 -4.42
C LEU A 19 11.51 -3.53 -3.39
N ALA A 20 12.64 -4.21 -3.37
CA ALA A 20 12.88 -5.27 -2.40
C ALA A 20 12.91 -4.72 -0.97
N TRP A 21 13.54 -3.57 -0.80
CA TRP A 21 13.65 -2.94 0.51
C TRP A 21 12.27 -2.53 1.05
N VAL A 22 11.45 -1.91 0.21
CA VAL A 22 10.10 -1.50 0.59
C VAL A 22 9.27 -2.71 1.02
N ARG A 23 9.30 -3.79 0.26
CA ARG A 23 8.56 -5.00 0.64
C ARG A 23 8.99 -5.52 2.00
N GLN A 24 10.30 -5.55 2.24
CA GLN A 24 10.85 -6.04 3.50
C GLN A 24 10.43 -5.16 4.66
N GLN A 25 10.48 -3.84 4.49
CA GLN A 25 10.10 -2.91 5.53
C GLN A 25 8.62 -3.02 5.89
N VAL A 26 7.77 -3.17 4.87
CA VAL A 26 6.34 -3.34 5.12
C VAL A 26 6.07 -4.65 5.86
N ARG A 27 6.72 -5.75 5.45
CA ARG A 27 6.52 -7.01 6.13
C ARG A 27 6.93 -6.93 7.60
N GLN A 28 8.07 -6.31 7.88
CA GLN A 28 8.52 -6.16 9.26
C GLN A 28 7.55 -5.31 10.08
N ALA A 29 7.08 -4.20 9.52
CA ALA A 29 6.14 -3.34 10.22
C ALA A 29 4.82 -4.06 10.49
N ALA A 30 4.32 -4.78 9.49
CA ALA A 30 3.06 -5.51 9.64
C ALA A 30 3.18 -6.59 10.71
N ALA A 31 4.28 -7.33 10.70
CA ALA A 31 4.51 -8.36 11.71
C ALA A 31 4.58 -7.74 13.10
N ALA A 32 5.28 -6.63 13.24
CA ALA A 32 5.41 -5.96 14.53
C ALA A 32 4.07 -5.44 15.05
N LEU A 33 3.15 -5.08 14.16
CA LEU A 33 1.84 -4.60 14.54
C LEU A 33 0.85 -5.72 14.85
N GLY A 34 1.20 -6.96 14.53
CA GLY A 34 0.35 -8.09 14.83
C GLY A 34 -0.44 -8.64 13.65
N PHE A 35 -0.10 -8.24 12.43
CA PHE A 35 -0.75 -8.81 11.26
C PHE A 35 -0.40 -10.31 11.16
N GLY A 36 -1.40 -11.14 10.88
CA GLY A 36 -1.16 -12.56 10.65
C GLY A 36 -0.46 -12.80 9.31
N LEU A 37 0.06 -14.01 9.13
CA LEU A 37 0.84 -14.34 7.94
C LEU A 37 0.07 -14.15 6.63
N VAL A 38 -1.19 -14.55 6.60
CA VAL A 38 -2.00 -14.40 5.39
C VAL A 38 -2.18 -12.91 5.06
N GLN A 39 -2.48 -12.11 6.09
CA GLN A 39 -2.62 -10.67 5.88
C GLN A 39 -1.32 -10.02 5.45
N GLN A 40 -0.20 -10.42 6.06
CA GLN A 40 1.10 -9.93 5.65
C GLN A 40 1.35 -10.20 4.18
N THR A 41 1.04 -11.42 3.74
CA THR A 41 1.27 -11.82 2.35
C THR A 41 0.41 -11.01 1.41
N LYS A 42 -0.87 -10.81 1.73
CA LYS A 42 -1.75 -9.99 0.91
C LYS A 42 -1.25 -8.55 0.81
N LEU A 43 -0.86 -8.00 1.94
CA LEU A 43 -0.38 -6.62 1.99
C LEU A 43 0.91 -6.45 1.18
N VAL A 44 1.86 -7.37 1.35
CA VAL A 44 3.12 -7.30 0.61
C VAL A 44 2.90 -7.49 -0.88
N THR A 45 1.93 -8.32 -1.27
CA THR A 45 1.59 -8.48 -2.68
C THR A 45 1.07 -7.16 -3.25
N ALA A 46 0.17 -6.49 -2.54
CA ALA A 46 -0.33 -5.18 -2.98
C ALA A 46 0.81 -4.17 -3.07
N VAL A 47 1.68 -4.15 -2.07
CA VAL A 47 2.83 -3.25 -2.04
C VAL A 47 3.74 -3.49 -3.23
N SER A 48 3.99 -4.76 -3.56
CA SER A 48 4.85 -5.11 -4.70
C SER A 48 4.32 -4.50 -5.99
N GLU A 49 3.01 -4.62 -6.21
CA GLU A 49 2.41 -4.08 -7.43
C GLU A 49 2.42 -2.56 -7.45
N LEU A 50 2.08 -1.94 -6.33
CA LEU A 50 2.01 -0.48 -6.26
C LEU A 50 3.38 0.16 -6.33
N ALA A 51 4.37 -0.41 -5.67
CA ALA A 51 5.74 0.10 -5.73
C ALA A 51 6.31 -0.05 -7.13
N ARG A 52 6.00 -1.17 -7.80
CA ARG A 52 6.43 -1.37 -9.17
C ARG A 52 5.81 -0.33 -10.09
N ASN A 53 4.52 -0.04 -9.91
CA ASN A 53 3.87 1.00 -10.70
C ASN A 53 4.52 2.36 -10.46
N THR A 54 4.86 2.67 -9.23
CA THR A 54 5.56 3.91 -8.90
C THR A 54 6.88 4.00 -9.66
N LEU A 55 7.65 2.91 -9.67
CA LEU A 55 8.95 2.90 -10.34
C LEU A 55 8.82 2.93 -11.86
N VAL A 56 8.02 2.02 -12.41
CA VAL A 56 7.99 1.79 -13.86
C VAL A 56 7.14 2.84 -14.57
N HIS A 57 5.92 3.04 -14.09
CA HIS A 57 5.00 3.96 -14.76
C HIS A 57 5.17 5.39 -14.27
N GLY A 58 5.52 5.57 -13.02
CA GLY A 58 5.70 6.90 -12.46
C GLY A 58 7.10 7.45 -12.63
N GLY A 59 8.05 6.62 -13.04
CA GLY A 59 9.44 7.06 -13.18
C GLY A 59 10.16 7.18 -11.85
N GLY A 60 9.61 6.58 -10.80
CA GLY A 60 10.17 6.65 -9.46
C GLY A 60 9.37 7.58 -8.57
N GLY A 61 9.65 7.50 -7.29
CA GLY A 61 8.95 8.29 -6.29
C GLY A 61 9.31 7.81 -4.91
N HIS A 62 8.29 7.68 -4.05
CA HIS A 62 8.54 7.19 -2.69
C HIS A 62 7.27 6.56 -2.13
N MET A 63 7.46 5.83 -1.03
CA MET A 63 6.34 5.32 -0.25
C MET A 63 6.42 5.92 1.16
N GLU A 64 5.27 6.27 1.70
CA GLU A 64 5.17 6.68 3.11
C GLU A 64 4.38 5.64 3.87
N MET A 65 4.90 5.25 5.01
CA MET A 65 4.31 4.21 5.84
C MET A 65 3.96 4.78 7.20
N THR A 66 2.70 4.66 7.60
CA THR A 66 2.20 5.25 8.84
C THR A 66 1.41 4.21 9.63
N PRO A 67 1.87 3.85 10.83
CA PRO A 67 1.06 2.99 11.70
C PRO A 67 -0.20 3.73 12.12
N LEU A 68 -1.28 2.99 12.25
CA LEU A 68 -2.58 3.53 12.63
C LEU A 68 -3.05 2.91 13.94
N ALA A 69 -3.67 3.73 14.76
CA ALA A 69 -4.34 3.26 15.97
C ALA A 69 -5.66 4.00 16.08
N GLU A 70 -6.75 3.25 16.17
CA GLU A 70 -8.09 3.82 16.18
C GLU A 70 -8.95 2.97 17.10
N GLY A 71 -9.22 3.45 18.29
CA GLY A 71 -9.89 2.65 19.30
C GLY A 71 -9.05 1.42 19.63
N ASN A 72 -9.64 0.24 19.48
CA ASN A 72 -8.93 -1.03 19.68
C ASN A 72 -8.26 -1.53 18.42
N ARG A 73 -8.40 -0.79 17.33
CA ARG A 73 -7.88 -1.25 16.05
C ARG A 73 -6.48 -0.73 15.83
N VAL A 74 -5.65 -1.60 15.27
CA VAL A 74 -4.30 -1.27 14.88
C VAL A 74 -4.18 -1.56 13.40
N GLY A 75 -3.53 -0.68 12.67
CA GLY A 75 -3.40 -0.85 11.24
C GLY A 75 -2.16 -0.19 10.69
N LEU A 76 -2.10 -0.19 9.36
CA LEU A 76 -0.97 0.37 8.65
C LEU A 76 -1.47 1.04 7.38
N ARG A 77 -1.04 2.28 7.17
CA ARG A 77 -1.37 3.02 5.95
C ARG A 77 -0.11 3.21 5.13
N LEU A 78 -0.23 3.01 3.84
CA LEU A 78 0.88 3.13 2.91
C LEU A 78 0.46 4.03 1.75
N SER A 79 1.26 5.04 1.43
CA SER A 79 1.01 5.94 0.31
C SER A 79 2.16 5.84 -0.66
N PHE A 80 1.83 5.62 -1.94
CA PHE A 80 2.80 5.49 -3.02
C PHE A 80 2.67 6.72 -3.90
N VAL A 81 3.72 7.53 -3.94
CA VAL A 81 3.68 8.85 -4.58
C VAL A 81 4.69 8.92 -5.71
N ASP A 82 4.23 9.30 -6.91
CA ASP A 82 5.13 9.57 -8.01
C ASP A 82 4.73 10.88 -8.68
N ARG A 83 5.62 11.43 -9.49
CA ARG A 83 5.37 12.65 -10.26
C ARG A 83 5.44 12.36 -11.76
N GLY A 84 5.02 11.16 -12.14
CA GLY A 84 5.03 10.74 -13.52
C GLY A 84 3.87 11.34 -14.31
N PRO A 85 3.52 10.68 -15.42
CA PRO A 85 2.51 11.22 -16.33
C PRO A 85 1.08 11.18 -15.79
N GLY A 86 0.84 10.48 -14.69
CA GLY A 86 -0.51 10.30 -14.18
C GLY A 86 -1.26 9.25 -15.00
N ILE A 87 -2.50 9.02 -14.63
CA ILE A 87 -3.35 8.06 -15.29
C ILE A 87 -4.49 8.80 -15.94
N ARG A 88 -4.59 8.66 -17.26
CA ARG A 88 -5.57 9.42 -18.05
C ARG A 88 -7.01 8.95 -17.80
N ASP A 89 -7.20 7.64 -17.69
CA ASP A 89 -8.54 7.06 -17.51
C ASP A 89 -8.52 6.12 -16.31
N LEU A 90 -8.87 6.66 -15.15
CA LEU A 90 -8.84 5.89 -13.92
C LEU A 90 -9.85 4.76 -13.89
N GLU A 91 -11.05 4.99 -14.42
CA GLU A 91 -12.05 3.94 -14.46
C GLU A 91 -11.57 2.73 -15.23
N LEU A 92 -10.98 2.99 -16.38
CA LEU A 92 -10.49 1.91 -17.22
C LEU A 92 -9.30 1.22 -16.57
N ALA A 93 -8.40 2.00 -15.96
CA ALA A 93 -7.23 1.45 -15.27
C ALA A 93 -7.62 0.55 -14.11
N MET A 94 -8.77 0.81 -13.48
CA MET A 94 -9.26 0.00 -12.36
C MET A 94 -10.12 -1.18 -12.80
N THR A 95 -10.36 -1.33 -14.10
CA THR A 95 -11.14 -2.43 -14.62
C THR A 95 -10.33 -3.72 -14.58
N ASP A 96 -10.95 -4.80 -14.09
CA ASP A 96 -10.29 -6.10 -14.01
C ASP A 96 -9.85 -6.57 -15.39
N GLY A 97 -8.63 -7.04 -15.47
CA GLY A 97 -8.09 -7.59 -16.69
C GLY A 97 -7.62 -6.54 -17.67
N TYR A 98 -7.90 -5.27 -17.44
CA TYR A 98 -7.39 -4.22 -18.30
C TYR A 98 -5.89 -4.07 -18.10
N THR A 99 -5.15 -4.02 -19.18
CA THR A 99 -3.72 -3.73 -19.11
C THR A 99 -3.36 -2.73 -20.17
N THR A 100 -2.47 -1.82 -19.82
CA THR A 100 -1.76 -1.02 -20.78
C THR A 100 -0.51 -1.80 -21.16
N GLY A 101 0.31 -1.26 -22.00
CA GLY A 101 1.57 -1.92 -22.36
C GLY A 101 2.42 -2.30 -21.16
N GLY A 102 2.23 -1.66 -20.01
CA GLY A 102 2.99 -1.94 -18.81
C GLY A 102 2.26 -2.75 -17.74
N GLY A 103 1.04 -3.17 -18.00
CA GLY A 103 0.28 -3.95 -17.02
C GLY A 103 -0.28 -3.13 -15.87
N LEU A 104 -0.39 -1.82 -16.03
CA LEU A 104 -0.81 -0.91 -14.98
C LEU A 104 -2.16 -1.25 -14.37
N GLY A 105 -3.17 -1.49 -15.22
CA GLY A 105 -4.52 -1.77 -14.73
C GLY A 105 -4.60 -3.02 -13.89
N LYS A 106 -3.79 -4.01 -14.25
CA LYS A 106 -3.73 -5.27 -13.52
C LYS A 106 -3.27 -5.06 -12.08
N GLY A 107 -2.22 -4.28 -11.91
CA GLY A 107 -1.68 -4.00 -10.58
C GLY A 107 -2.65 -3.22 -9.72
N LEU A 108 -3.32 -2.23 -10.31
CA LEU A 108 -4.24 -1.38 -9.54
C LEU A 108 -5.47 -2.16 -9.06
N SER A 109 -6.15 -2.86 -9.97
CA SER A 109 -7.36 -3.57 -9.58
C SER A 109 -7.06 -4.74 -8.66
N GLY A 110 -5.95 -5.43 -8.90
CA GLY A 110 -5.54 -6.53 -8.04
C GLY A 110 -5.19 -6.06 -6.64
N SER A 111 -4.50 -4.93 -6.55
CA SER A 111 -4.11 -4.38 -5.25
C SER A 111 -5.33 -3.95 -4.44
N GLN A 112 -6.31 -3.37 -5.09
CA GLN A 112 -7.52 -2.92 -4.42
C GLN A 112 -8.23 -4.07 -3.69
N ARG A 113 -8.19 -5.26 -4.26
CA ARG A 113 -8.85 -6.42 -3.68
C ARG A 113 -8.14 -7.01 -2.48
N LEU A 114 -6.87 -6.64 -2.30
CA LEU A 114 -6.05 -7.28 -1.27
C LEU A 114 -6.04 -6.51 0.04
N VAL A 115 -6.62 -5.31 0.07
CA VAL A 115 -6.56 -4.44 1.24
C VAL A 115 -7.94 -3.92 1.60
N ALA A 116 -8.08 -3.47 2.84
CA ALA A 116 -9.35 -2.98 3.34
C ALA A 116 -9.72 -1.62 2.77
N GLU A 117 -8.74 -0.75 2.57
CA GLU A 117 -9.00 0.61 2.08
C GLU A 117 -8.06 0.92 0.93
N PHE A 118 -8.60 1.56 -0.08
CA PHE A 118 -7.84 1.90 -1.29
C PHE A 118 -8.35 3.23 -1.82
N ALA A 119 -7.45 4.16 -2.07
CA ALA A 119 -7.77 5.44 -2.67
C ALA A 119 -6.68 5.78 -3.68
N ILE A 120 -7.07 6.37 -4.79
CA ILE A 120 -6.13 6.78 -5.81
C ILE A 120 -6.45 8.19 -6.26
N ASP A 121 -5.43 9.03 -6.32
CA ASP A 121 -5.52 10.39 -6.83
C ASP A 121 -4.49 10.53 -7.92
N SER A 122 -4.94 10.72 -9.15
CA SER A 122 -4.05 10.82 -10.28
C SER A 122 -4.56 11.88 -11.24
N ARG A 123 -3.63 12.71 -11.72
CA ARG A 123 -3.96 13.77 -12.68
C ARG A 123 -2.95 13.72 -13.81
N PRO A 124 -3.43 13.72 -15.06
CA PRO A 124 -2.52 13.71 -16.20
C PRO A 124 -1.48 14.82 -16.08
N GLY A 125 -0.23 14.46 -16.25
CA GLY A 125 0.88 15.39 -16.16
C GLY A 125 1.34 15.75 -14.76
N GLU A 126 0.63 15.30 -13.72
CA GLU A 126 0.95 15.69 -12.34
C GLU A 126 1.36 14.53 -11.43
N GLY A 127 1.20 13.29 -11.91
CA GLY A 127 1.59 12.13 -11.14
C GLY A 127 0.42 11.41 -10.50
N THR A 128 0.76 10.44 -9.66
CA THR A 128 -0.22 9.56 -9.04
C THR A 128 0.15 9.34 -7.57
N THR A 129 -0.88 9.35 -6.72
CA THR A 129 -0.75 8.92 -5.32
C THR A 129 -1.76 7.84 -5.08
N VAL A 130 -1.29 6.67 -4.66
CA VAL A 130 -2.16 5.57 -4.26
C VAL A 130 -1.98 5.36 -2.77
N THR A 131 -3.08 5.38 -2.03
CA THR A 131 -3.05 5.17 -0.58
C THR A 131 -3.84 3.93 -0.25
N ILE A 132 -3.23 3.02 0.48
CA ILE A 132 -3.90 1.83 0.96
C ILE A 132 -3.79 1.75 2.47
N ALA A 133 -4.74 1.06 3.08
CA ALA A 133 -4.67 0.81 4.51
C ALA A 133 -5.27 -0.55 4.81
N ASP A 134 -4.75 -1.19 5.82
CA ASP A 134 -5.28 -2.45 6.29
C ASP A 134 -5.19 -2.48 7.80
N TRP A 135 -6.00 -3.33 8.40
CA TRP A 135 -6.15 -3.39 9.84
C TRP A 135 -5.88 -4.80 10.33
N VAL A 136 -5.26 -4.89 11.49
CA VAL A 136 -5.03 -6.20 12.10
C VAL A 136 -6.38 -6.84 12.35
N SER A 137 -6.57 -8.03 11.81
CA SER A 137 -7.82 -8.78 11.97
C SER A 137 -7.57 -10.03 12.79
N GLY A 138 -8.66 -10.61 13.26
CA GLY A 138 -8.53 -11.80 14.08
C GLY A 138 -7.98 -11.52 15.45
N VAL A 139 -7.89 -10.26 15.82
CA VAL A 139 -7.56 -9.94 17.21
C VAL A 139 -8.68 -10.48 18.05
N PRO A 140 -8.40 -11.40 18.95
CA PRO A 140 -9.45 -11.98 19.76
C PRO A 140 -10.17 -10.88 20.48
N SER A 141 -11.45 -10.92 20.34
CA SER A 141 -12.25 -10.13 21.24
C SER A 141 -11.86 -10.60 22.59
N PRO A 142 -11.53 -9.82 23.32
CA PRO A 142 -11.10 -10.21 24.63
C PRO A 142 -12.14 -11.07 25.33
N ARG A 143 -12.21 -11.61 24.20
CA ARG A 143 -12.67 -12.16 24.47
C ARG A 143 -13.12 -12.46 24.69
N THR A 144 -13.23 -12.53 24.58
CA THR A 144 -13.54 -12.91 24.60
C THR A 144 -13.60 -13.29 24.72
N GLY A 145 -13.73 -13.21 24.78
CA GLY A 145 -13.69 -13.71 24.86
C GLY A 145 -13.61 -14.13 24.72
N ALA A 146 -13.56 -14.22 24.89
CA ALA A 146 -13.34 -14.67 24.82
C ALA A 146 -13.27 -14.84 24.69
N SER A 147 -13.44 -14.92 24.76
CA SER A 147 -13.23 -15.10 24.75
C SER A 147 -13.10 -15.02 24.68
#